data_860670aff2bc1d536ce1e50f438fc638
#
_entry.id   860670aff2bc1d536ce1e50f438fc638
#
_cell.length_a   1.000
_cell.length_b   1.000
_cell.length_c   1.000
_cell.angle_alpha   90.00
_cell.angle_beta   90.00
_cell.angle_gamma   90.00
#
_symmetry.space_group_name_H-M   'P 1'
#
loop_
_entity.id
_entity.type
_entity.pdbx_description
1 polymer ?
#
loop_
_entity_poly.entity_id
_entity_poly.type
_entity_poly.pdbx_seq_one_letter_code
_entity_poly.pdbx_strand_id
1 'polypeptide(L)'
;MKKILWRPLCFFIAALSACNTAQKNTEPKQLTTDGYTNGAASADGIGKFYMGREISFVMGAAGSEWLERDTRNEEENTALAVQNLPLQQNSVVADIGAGTGYYSFRIAQRIPRGKLYAVEIQEEMISQLYHRKKELKDAVVTIVQGTEQAPNLPDNSTDLALMVDVYHELAYPREMLQAIYKALKPGGKIVLLEYRGEDPSVPIKPLHKTTVAQLNRELEANGFKLSYKADFLPIQHFLLYEKK
;
A
#
# COMPACT_ATOMS: atom_id res chain seq x y z
N MET A 1 32.31 -76.89 54.20
CA MET A 1 32.02 -76.68 52.74
C MET A 1 31.09 -75.56 52.62
N LYS A 2 31.62 -74.33 52.28
CA LYS A 2 30.88 -73.03 52.17
C LYS A 2 30.56 -72.83 50.70
N LYS A 3 29.28 -72.74 50.35
CA LYS A 3 28.82 -72.41 49.00
C LYS A 3 28.77 -70.83 48.87
N ILE A 4 29.52 -70.32 47.95
CA ILE A 4 29.52 -68.91 47.58
C ILE A 4 28.43 -68.68 46.52
N LEU A 5 27.40 -67.86 46.85
CA LEU A 5 26.38 -67.39 45.89
C LEU A 5 26.90 -66.18 45.16
N TRP A 6 26.97 -66.27 43.86
CA TRP A 6 27.29 -65.17 42.98
C TRP A 6 25.97 -64.45 42.58
N ARG A 7 25.84 -63.15 42.88
CA ARG A 7 24.73 -62.28 42.43
C ARG A 7 25.18 -61.55 41.18
N PRO A 8 24.36 -61.53 40.08
CA PRO A 8 24.67 -60.67 38.94
C PRO A 8 24.26 -59.21 39.21
N LEU A 9 25.16 -58.31 38.95
CA LEU A 9 24.98 -56.85 39.00
C LEU A 9 24.34 -56.40 37.70
N CYS A 10 23.05 -56.04 37.76
CA CYS A 10 22.36 -55.38 36.60
C CYS A 10 22.79 -53.94 36.49
N PHE A 11 23.54 -53.60 35.45
CA PHE A 11 23.78 -52.23 35.03
C PHE A 11 22.54 -51.67 34.31
N PHE A 12 21.86 -50.72 34.94
CA PHE A 12 20.86 -49.88 34.26
C PHE A 12 21.57 -48.78 33.50
N ILE A 13 21.56 -48.85 32.17
CA ILE A 13 22.00 -47.76 31.32
C ILE A 13 20.79 -46.83 31.17
N ALA A 14 20.81 -45.68 31.82
CA ALA A 14 19.86 -44.60 31.61
C ALA A 14 20.20 -43.90 30.29
N ALA A 15 19.40 -44.15 29.27
CA ALA A 15 19.48 -43.41 28.03
C ALA A 15 18.88 -42.00 28.25
N LEU A 16 19.73 -40.98 28.34
CA LEU A 16 19.36 -39.56 28.30
C LEU A 16 18.96 -39.23 26.87
N SER A 17 17.67 -39.19 26.59
CA SER A 17 17.12 -38.56 25.36
C SER A 17 17.29 -37.05 25.45
N ALA A 18 18.31 -36.52 24.80
CA ALA A 18 18.44 -35.10 24.58
C ALA A 18 17.38 -34.65 23.55
N CYS A 19 16.29 -34.02 24.02
CA CYS A 19 15.39 -33.27 23.16
C CYS A 19 16.14 -32.05 22.60
N ASN A 20 16.60 -32.17 21.37
CA ASN A 20 17.15 -31.05 20.60
C ASN A 20 15.99 -30.17 20.13
N THR A 21 15.55 -29.25 20.94
CA THR A 21 14.68 -28.13 20.49
C THR A 21 15.52 -27.26 19.59
N ALA A 22 15.34 -27.42 18.27
CA ALA A 22 15.89 -26.54 17.28
C ALA A 22 15.30 -25.14 17.53
N GLN A 23 16.04 -24.30 18.26
CA GLN A 23 15.80 -22.86 18.34
C GLN A 23 15.98 -22.33 16.92
N LYS A 24 14.85 -21.94 16.27
CA LYS A 24 14.90 -21.10 15.06
C LYS A 24 15.59 -19.80 15.46
N ASN A 25 16.88 -19.70 15.21
CA ASN A 25 17.57 -18.44 15.20
C ASN A 25 16.98 -17.58 14.08
N THR A 26 15.99 -16.75 14.41
CA THR A 26 15.63 -15.60 13.60
C THR A 26 16.72 -14.57 13.81
N GLU A 27 17.72 -14.56 12.92
CA GLU A 27 18.65 -13.45 12.86
C GLU A 27 17.85 -12.15 12.75
N PRO A 28 18.21 -11.09 13.52
CA PRO A 28 17.55 -9.80 13.39
C PRO A 28 17.76 -9.32 11.96
N LYS A 29 16.65 -9.11 11.22
CA LYS A 29 16.66 -8.52 9.88
C LYS A 29 17.41 -7.20 9.95
N GLN A 30 18.60 -7.15 9.36
CA GLN A 30 19.41 -5.95 9.32
C GLN A 30 18.70 -4.93 8.43
N LEU A 31 18.14 -3.87 9.05
CA LEU A 31 17.57 -2.74 8.32
C LEU A 31 18.69 -2.07 7.51
N THR A 32 18.49 -2.00 6.20
CA THR A 32 19.33 -1.18 5.33
C THR A 32 19.05 0.29 5.59
N THR A 33 19.98 1.16 5.25
CA THR A 33 19.87 2.62 5.48
C THR A 33 18.67 3.26 4.77
N ASP A 34 18.07 2.54 3.81
CA ASP A 34 16.88 2.94 3.04
C ASP A 34 15.57 2.38 3.60
N GLY A 35 15.61 1.62 4.71
CA GLY A 35 14.45 1.05 5.38
C GLY A 35 13.92 -0.25 4.79
N TYR A 36 14.57 -0.81 3.75
CA TYR A 36 14.18 -2.08 3.15
C TYR A 36 14.84 -3.29 3.81
N THR A 37 14.15 -4.41 3.79
CA THR A 37 14.71 -5.73 4.09
C THR A 37 14.06 -6.76 3.17
N ASN A 38 14.76 -7.88 2.92
CA ASN A 38 14.22 -9.03 2.21
C ASN A 38 14.01 -10.20 3.16
N GLY A 39 13.07 -11.07 2.84
CA GLY A 39 12.76 -12.26 3.64
C GLY A 39 11.93 -13.26 2.84
N ALA A 40 11.51 -14.34 3.49
CA ALA A 40 10.59 -15.28 2.88
C ALA A 40 9.28 -14.56 2.53
N ALA A 41 8.82 -14.70 1.29
CA ALA A 41 7.54 -14.16 0.86
C ALA A 41 6.38 -14.92 1.52
N SER A 42 5.36 -14.19 1.98
CA SER A 42 4.08 -14.78 2.31
C SER A 42 3.26 -15.09 1.04
N ALA A 43 2.10 -15.73 1.18
CA ALA A 43 1.28 -16.13 0.03
C ALA A 43 0.83 -14.93 -0.85
N ASP A 44 0.63 -13.75 -0.26
CA ASP A 44 0.20 -12.52 -0.95
C ASP A 44 1.29 -11.44 -0.97
N GLY A 45 2.52 -11.74 -0.56
CA GLY A 45 3.62 -10.80 -0.45
C GLY A 45 4.78 -11.09 -1.39
N ILE A 46 5.56 -10.06 -1.71
CA ILE A 46 6.71 -10.17 -2.62
C ILE A 46 8.02 -10.53 -1.90
N GLY A 47 7.99 -10.77 -0.57
CA GLY A 47 9.18 -11.05 0.24
C GLY A 47 10.10 -9.83 0.44
N LYS A 48 9.68 -8.65 0.01
CA LYS A 48 10.32 -7.37 0.28
C LYS A 48 9.54 -6.63 1.36
N PHE A 49 10.27 -6.05 2.29
CA PHE A 49 9.67 -5.36 3.43
C PHE A 49 10.16 -3.91 3.44
N TYR A 50 9.26 -3.00 3.77
CA TYR A 50 9.60 -1.60 4.03
C TYR A 50 9.22 -1.22 5.46
N MET A 51 10.19 -0.78 6.24
CA MET A 51 10.03 -0.42 7.66
C MET A 51 9.25 -1.48 8.49
N GLY A 52 9.47 -2.77 8.16
CA GLY A 52 8.89 -3.93 8.85
C GLY A 52 7.57 -4.46 8.26
N ARG A 53 6.91 -3.74 7.36
CA ARG A 53 5.73 -4.21 6.63
C ARG A 53 6.16 -4.96 5.36
N GLU A 54 5.64 -6.17 5.15
CA GLU A 54 5.77 -6.87 3.88
C GLU A 54 4.92 -6.17 2.82
N ILE A 55 5.50 -5.97 1.64
CA ILE A 55 4.81 -5.37 0.49
C ILE A 55 3.98 -6.46 -0.18
N SER A 56 2.71 -6.16 -0.47
CA SER A 56 1.81 -7.09 -1.16
C SER A 56 2.15 -7.22 -2.65
N PHE A 57 1.65 -8.29 -3.28
CA PHE A 57 1.60 -8.34 -4.73
C PHE A 57 0.71 -7.22 -5.29
N VAL A 58 1.13 -6.65 -6.41
CA VAL A 58 0.30 -5.70 -7.17
C VAL A 58 -0.90 -6.43 -7.76
N MET A 59 -2.08 -5.83 -7.65
CA MET A 59 -3.26 -6.32 -8.36
C MET A 59 -3.06 -6.10 -9.86
N GLY A 60 -2.98 -7.21 -10.63
CA GLY A 60 -2.85 -7.16 -12.08
C GLY A 60 -4.13 -6.70 -12.77
N ALA A 61 -4.02 -6.39 -14.07
CA ALA A 61 -5.13 -5.94 -14.91
C ALA A 61 -6.33 -6.92 -14.95
N ALA A 62 -6.11 -8.21 -14.68
CA ALA A 62 -7.18 -9.18 -14.49
C ALA A 62 -8.13 -8.83 -13.32
N GLY A 63 -7.70 -7.99 -12.37
CA GLY A 63 -8.51 -7.49 -11.28
C GLY A 63 -9.35 -6.25 -11.64
N SER A 64 -9.35 -5.79 -12.89
CA SER A 64 -10.08 -4.58 -13.31
C SER A 64 -11.59 -4.66 -13.04
N GLU A 65 -12.20 -5.84 -13.16
CA GLU A 65 -13.64 -6.05 -12.84
C GLU A 65 -13.92 -5.77 -11.36
N TRP A 66 -12.98 -6.09 -10.47
CA TRP A 66 -13.09 -5.75 -9.05
C TRP A 66 -13.14 -4.24 -8.82
N LEU A 67 -12.35 -3.47 -9.57
CA LEU A 67 -12.31 -2.00 -9.47
C LEU A 67 -13.62 -1.34 -9.96
N GLU A 68 -14.33 -1.98 -10.87
CA GLU A 68 -15.57 -1.46 -11.47
C GLU A 68 -16.84 -2.15 -10.96
N ARG A 69 -16.74 -2.99 -9.91
CA ARG A 69 -17.91 -3.71 -9.37
C ARG A 69 -19.03 -2.74 -8.94
N ASP A 70 -20.26 -3.09 -9.24
CA ASP A 70 -21.43 -2.24 -8.97
C ASP A 70 -21.60 -1.92 -7.47
N THR A 71 -21.20 -2.85 -6.59
CA THR A 71 -21.29 -2.71 -5.13
C THR A 71 -20.22 -1.79 -4.54
N ARG A 72 -19.19 -1.39 -5.30
CA ARG A 72 -18.04 -0.64 -4.79
C ARG A 72 -18.44 0.63 -4.04
N ASN A 73 -19.39 1.40 -4.59
CA ASN A 73 -19.82 2.62 -3.91
C ASN A 73 -20.55 2.35 -2.58
N GLU A 74 -21.28 1.23 -2.47
CA GLU A 74 -21.94 0.84 -1.22
C GLU A 74 -20.93 0.36 -0.18
N GLU A 75 -19.92 -0.40 -0.61
CA GLU A 75 -18.89 -0.98 0.25
C GLU A 75 -17.87 0.06 0.75
N GLU A 76 -17.44 0.97 -0.11
CA GLU A 76 -16.34 1.92 0.14
C GLU A 76 -16.83 3.36 0.31
N ASN A 77 -18.05 3.69 -0.10
CA ASN A 77 -18.62 5.05 -0.16
C ASN A 77 -17.74 6.02 -0.96
N THR A 78 -17.38 5.61 -2.18
CA THR A 78 -16.47 6.34 -3.06
C THR A 78 -16.95 7.76 -3.37
N ALA A 79 -18.28 7.96 -3.47
CA ALA A 79 -18.87 9.28 -3.68
C ALA A 79 -18.54 10.23 -2.52
N LEU A 80 -18.66 9.75 -1.28
CA LEU A 80 -18.33 10.53 -0.08
C LEU A 80 -16.82 10.78 0.01
N ALA A 81 -15.99 9.79 -0.33
CA ALA A 81 -14.54 9.96 -0.39
C ALA A 81 -14.16 11.09 -1.36
N VAL A 82 -14.65 11.04 -2.60
CA VAL A 82 -14.40 12.07 -3.62
C VAL A 82 -14.92 13.43 -3.14
N GLN A 83 -16.12 13.50 -2.52
CA GLN A 83 -16.71 14.74 -2.01
C GLN A 83 -15.81 15.41 -0.96
N ASN A 84 -15.13 14.63 -0.11
CA ASN A 84 -14.30 15.14 0.97
C ASN A 84 -12.84 15.43 0.58
N LEU A 85 -12.43 15.15 -0.67
CA LEU A 85 -11.11 15.57 -1.13
C LEU A 85 -10.99 17.10 -1.08
N PRO A 86 -9.87 17.65 -0.58
CA PRO A 86 -9.65 19.10 -0.43
C PRO A 86 -9.34 19.75 -1.80
N LEU A 87 -10.33 19.79 -2.69
CA LEU A 87 -10.20 20.24 -4.06
C LEU A 87 -10.88 21.57 -4.30
N GLN A 88 -10.26 22.37 -5.17
CA GLN A 88 -10.84 23.54 -5.83
C GLN A 88 -11.05 23.23 -7.31
N GLN A 89 -11.90 23.99 -7.99
CA GLN A 89 -12.20 23.75 -9.41
C GLN A 89 -10.99 23.84 -10.35
N ASN A 90 -9.92 24.47 -9.93
CA ASN A 90 -8.65 24.61 -10.66
C ASN A 90 -7.50 23.80 -10.07
N SER A 91 -7.77 22.88 -9.14
CA SER A 91 -6.74 22.01 -8.55
C SER A 91 -6.06 21.15 -9.61
N VAL A 92 -4.77 20.91 -9.40
CA VAL A 92 -4.00 19.90 -10.15
C VAL A 92 -3.84 18.69 -9.27
N VAL A 93 -4.39 17.57 -9.68
CA VAL A 93 -4.41 16.30 -8.92
C VAL A 93 -3.61 15.22 -9.64
N ALA A 94 -2.88 14.41 -8.88
CA ALA A 94 -2.28 13.17 -9.34
C ALA A 94 -2.98 11.99 -8.67
N ASP A 95 -3.59 11.13 -9.44
CA ASP A 95 -4.16 9.83 -9.03
C ASP A 95 -3.10 8.77 -9.32
N ILE A 96 -2.42 8.28 -8.28
CA ILE A 96 -1.29 7.36 -8.37
C ILE A 96 -1.80 5.93 -8.24
N GLY A 97 -1.54 5.10 -9.26
CA GLY A 97 -2.17 3.79 -9.42
C GLY A 97 -3.64 3.95 -9.82
N ALA A 98 -3.88 4.73 -10.88
CA ALA A 98 -5.24 5.10 -11.29
C ALA A 98 -6.11 3.92 -11.74
N GLY A 99 -5.48 2.78 -12.08
CA GLY A 99 -6.17 1.58 -12.55
C GLY A 99 -7.08 1.87 -13.75
N THR A 100 -8.36 1.51 -13.62
CA THR A 100 -9.38 1.78 -14.65
C THR A 100 -9.83 3.25 -14.72
N GLY A 101 -9.34 4.11 -13.81
CA GLY A 101 -9.76 5.51 -13.71
C GLY A 101 -11.05 5.72 -12.91
N TYR A 102 -11.44 4.74 -12.10
CA TYR A 102 -12.67 4.83 -11.30
C TYR A 102 -12.74 6.11 -10.47
N TYR A 103 -11.66 6.49 -9.78
CA TYR A 103 -11.56 7.75 -9.05
C TYR A 103 -11.20 8.92 -9.97
N SER A 104 -10.26 8.73 -10.90
CA SER A 104 -9.78 9.79 -11.79
C SER A 104 -10.89 10.56 -12.47
N PHE A 105 -11.83 9.87 -13.14
CA PHE A 105 -12.90 10.54 -13.90
C PHE A 105 -13.97 11.15 -13.01
N ARG A 106 -14.17 10.65 -11.78
CA ARG A 106 -15.06 11.29 -10.79
C ARG A 106 -14.44 12.57 -10.22
N ILE A 107 -13.13 12.57 -9.98
CA ILE A 107 -12.40 13.74 -9.52
C ILE A 107 -12.36 14.82 -10.62
N ALA A 108 -12.16 14.43 -11.88
CA ALA A 108 -12.12 15.35 -13.01
C ALA A 108 -13.37 16.22 -13.09
N GLN A 109 -14.55 15.70 -12.76
CA GLN A 109 -15.81 16.45 -12.71
C GLN A 109 -15.81 17.55 -11.65
N ARG A 110 -15.01 17.42 -10.59
CA ARG A 110 -14.89 18.41 -9.52
C ARG A 110 -13.87 19.50 -9.81
N ILE A 111 -12.98 19.27 -10.77
CA ILE A 111 -11.89 20.19 -11.13
C ILE A 111 -11.95 20.62 -12.60
N PRO A 112 -13.10 21.13 -13.09
CA PRO A 112 -13.32 21.38 -14.52
C PRO A 112 -12.38 22.44 -15.13
N ARG A 113 -11.69 23.22 -14.31
CA ARG A 113 -10.67 24.21 -14.70
C ARG A 113 -9.27 23.82 -14.26
N GLY A 114 -9.12 22.62 -13.72
CA GLY A 114 -7.88 22.05 -13.23
C GLY A 114 -7.25 21.06 -14.21
N LYS A 115 -6.48 20.14 -13.63
CA LYS A 115 -5.85 19.04 -14.36
C LYS A 115 -5.78 17.82 -13.47
N LEU A 116 -6.01 16.64 -14.04
CA LEU A 116 -5.78 15.38 -13.36
C LEU A 116 -4.75 14.56 -14.14
N TYR A 117 -3.70 14.15 -13.47
CA TYR A 117 -2.76 13.16 -13.94
C TYR A 117 -3.21 11.78 -13.44
N ALA A 118 -3.72 10.93 -14.33
CA ALA A 118 -3.98 9.52 -14.05
C ALA A 118 -2.68 8.75 -14.29
N VAL A 119 -1.98 8.44 -13.20
CA VAL A 119 -0.68 7.76 -13.24
C VAL A 119 -0.87 6.27 -13.08
N GLU A 120 -0.41 5.49 -14.05
CA GLU A 120 -0.54 4.04 -14.05
C GLU A 120 0.72 3.40 -14.63
N ILE A 121 1.06 2.17 -14.20
CA ILE A 121 2.26 1.46 -14.67
C ILE A 121 1.92 0.30 -15.63
N GLN A 122 0.70 -0.25 -15.54
CA GLN A 122 0.27 -1.42 -16.31
C GLN A 122 -0.31 -0.98 -17.66
N GLU A 123 0.24 -1.48 -18.76
CA GLU A 123 -0.16 -1.09 -20.12
C GLU A 123 -1.63 -1.38 -20.43
N GLU A 124 -2.17 -2.48 -19.90
CA GLU A 124 -3.57 -2.86 -20.09
C GLU A 124 -4.51 -1.85 -19.39
N MET A 125 -4.16 -1.40 -18.18
CA MET A 125 -4.91 -0.37 -17.45
C MET A 125 -4.80 0.98 -18.15
N ILE A 126 -3.60 1.35 -18.63
CA ILE A 126 -3.37 2.57 -19.43
C ILE A 126 -4.26 2.56 -20.68
N SER A 127 -4.38 1.42 -21.35
CA SER A 127 -5.26 1.28 -22.52
C SER A 127 -6.73 1.50 -22.16
N GLN A 128 -7.20 0.98 -21.01
CA GLN A 128 -8.55 1.22 -20.49
C GLN A 128 -8.78 2.71 -20.14
N LEU A 129 -7.79 3.38 -19.54
CA LEU A 129 -7.85 4.81 -19.26
C LEU A 129 -8.01 5.65 -20.54
N TYR A 130 -7.27 5.34 -21.61
CA TYR A 130 -7.42 6.01 -22.90
C TYR A 130 -8.79 5.79 -23.52
N HIS A 131 -9.30 4.55 -23.47
CA HIS A 131 -10.63 4.21 -23.96
C HIS A 131 -11.71 5.02 -23.22
N ARG A 132 -11.69 4.98 -21.89
CA ARG A 132 -12.64 5.71 -21.02
C ARG A 132 -12.56 7.22 -21.21
N LYS A 133 -11.36 7.78 -21.31
CA LYS A 133 -11.17 9.20 -21.62
C LYS A 133 -11.85 9.59 -22.93
N LYS A 134 -11.68 8.77 -23.97
CA LYS A 134 -12.29 8.99 -25.30
C LYS A 134 -13.82 8.93 -25.24
N GLU A 135 -14.37 7.93 -24.56
CA GLU A 135 -15.82 7.76 -24.40
C GLU A 135 -16.46 8.95 -23.68
N LEU A 136 -15.84 9.37 -22.57
CA LEU A 136 -16.30 10.51 -21.75
C LEU A 136 -15.99 11.86 -22.38
N LYS A 137 -15.21 11.92 -23.46
CA LYS A 137 -14.68 13.14 -24.08
C LYS A 137 -14.01 14.06 -23.05
N ASP A 138 -13.32 13.45 -22.06
CA ASP A 138 -12.72 14.16 -20.94
C ASP A 138 -11.48 14.93 -21.38
N ALA A 139 -11.45 16.24 -21.08
CA ALA A 139 -10.33 17.13 -21.39
C ALA A 139 -9.41 17.38 -20.18
N VAL A 140 -9.85 17.06 -18.96
CA VAL A 140 -9.15 17.33 -17.70
C VAL A 140 -8.11 16.27 -17.41
N VAL A 141 -8.42 15.00 -17.70
CA VAL A 141 -7.55 13.85 -17.42
C VAL A 141 -6.40 13.77 -18.42
N THR A 142 -5.18 13.68 -17.91
CA THR A 142 -3.97 13.36 -18.67
C THR A 142 -3.42 12.03 -18.14
N ILE A 143 -3.27 11.05 -19.03
CA ILE A 143 -2.75 9.73 -18.67
C ILE A 143 -1.23 9.81 -18.69
N VAL A 144 -0.58 9.33 -17.63
CA VAL A 144 0.88 9.32 -17.47
C VAL A 144 1.31 7.91 -17.12
N GLN A 145 2.26 7.38 -17.89
CA GLN A 145 2.91 6.13 -17.54
C GLN A 145 3.96 6.40 -16.45
N GLY A 146 3.69 5.86 -15.27
CA GLY A 146 4.63 5.87 -14.14
C GLY A 146 5.64 4.74 -14.21
N THR A 147 6.43 4.63 -13.15
CA THR A 147 7.29 3.49 -12.87
C THR A 147 7.03 3.01 -11.44
N GLU A 148 7.61 1.89 -11.03
CA GLU A 148 7.53 1.43 -9.63
C GLU A 148 8.13 2.43 -8.63
N GLN A 149 9.00 3.34 -9.08
CA GLN A 149 9.76 4.27 -8.24
C GLN A 149 9.33 5.73 -8.36
N ALA A 150 8.61 6.10 -9.43
CA ALA A 150 8.25 7.50 -9.67
C ALA A 150 6.96 7.63 -10.50
N PRO A 151 6.14 8.66 -10.20
CA PRO A 151 4.93 8.96 -10.96
C PRO A 151 5.23 9.68 -12.29
N ASN A 152 6.48 10.00 -12.60
CA ASN A 152 6.92 10.72 -13.79
C ASN A 152 6.22 12.08 -14.00
N LEU A 153 5.96 12.79 -12.91
CA LEU A 153 5.34 14.12 -12.92
C LEU A 153 6.39 15.22 -12.80
N PRO A 154 6.13 16.41 -13.38
CA PRO A 154 7.02 17.54 -13.20
C PRO A 154 7.08 18.00 -11.73
N ASP A 155 8.23 18.52 -11.32
CA ASP A 155 8.41 19.08 -9.98
C ASP A 155 7.43 20.25 -9.75
N ASN A 156 6.95 20.39 -8.51
CA ASN A 156 6.05 21.48 -8.08
C ASN A 156 4.83 21.69 -9.01
N SER A 157 4.27 20.61 -9.53
CA SER A 157 3.18 20.66 -10.50
C SER A 157 1.81 20.33 -9.91
N THR A 158 1.74 19.58 -8.80
CA THR A 158 0.50 19.03 -8.24
C THR A 158 0.12 19.65 -6.90
N ASP A 159 -1.17 19.89 -6.68
CA ASP A 159 -1.72 20.37 -5.41
C ASP A 159 -2.05 19.19 -4.49
N LEU A 160 -2.47 18.06 -5.07
CA LEU A 160 -2.87 16.85 -4.36
C LEU A 160 -2.36 15.61 -5.09
N ALA A 161 -1.72 14.70 -4.36
CA ALA A 161 -1.52 13.31 -4.79
C ALA A 161 -2.52 12.42 -4.04
N LEU A 162 -3.19 11.53 -4.76
CA LEU A 162 -4.14 10.55 -4.22
C LEU A 162 -3.62 9.14 -4.47
N MET A 163 -3.74 8.27 -3.50
CA MET A 163 -3.57 6.82 -3.64
C MET A 163 -4.78 6.14 -2.99
N VAL A 164 -5.45 5.26 -3.74
CA VAL A 164 -6.63 4.52 -3.29
C VAL A 164 -6.35 3.03 -3.38
N ASP A 165 -6.13 2.40 -2.23
CA ASP A 165 -5.79 0.98 -2.12
C ASP A 165 -4.56 0.59 -2.99
N VAL A 166 -3.53 1.45 -2.97
CA VAL A 166 -2.32 1.33 -3.80
C VAL A 166 -1.04 1.36 -2.97
N TYR A 167 -1.02 2.13 -1.87
CA TYR A 167 0.22 2.35 -1.11
C TYR A 167 0.82 1.04 -0.60
N HIS A 168 -0.01 0.09 -0.18
CA HIS A 168 0.42 -1.21 0.32
C HIS A 168 1.08 -2.10 -0.75
N GLU A 169 0.85 -1.83 -2.03
CA GLU A 169 1.39 -2.55 -3.19
C GLU A 169 2.68 -1.93 -3.76
N LEU A 170 3.07 -0.72 -3.32
CA LEU A 170 4.25 -0.04 -3.84
C LEU A 170 5.52 -0.86 -3.58
N ALA A 171 6.17 -1.35 -4.63
CA ALA A 171 7.43 -2.10 -4.52
C ALA A 171 8.60 -1.23 -4.01
N TYR A 172 8.51 0.09 -4.21
CA TYR A 172 9.51 1.08 -3.80
C TYR A 172 8.84 2.30 -3.14
N PRO A 173 8.18 2.13 -1.95
CA PRO A 173 7.41 3.20 -1.31
C PRO A 173 8.25 4.43 -0.97
N ARG A 174 9.51 4.27 -0.57
CA ARG A 174 10.41 5.40 -0.29
C ARG A 174 10.66 6.25 -1.54
N GLU A 175 11.06 5.63 -2.63
CA GLU A 175 11.37 6.31 -3.89
C GLU A 175 10.13 6.99 -4.46
N MET A 176 9.00 6.31 -4.43
CA MET A 176 7.72 6.87 -4.87
C MET A 176 7.32 8.08 -4.01
N LEU A 177 7.40 7.99 -2.68
CA LEU A 177 7.08 9.11 -1.80
C LEU A 177 8.02 10.29 -2.01
N GLN A 178 9.31 10.07 -2.24
CA GLN A 178 10.28 11.12 -2.55
C GLN A 178 9.98 11.79 -3.89
N ALA A 179 9.60 11.01 -4.91
CA ALA A 179 9.20 11.55 -6.21
C ALA A 179 7.89 12.35 -6.12
N ILE A 180 6.90 11.85 -5.37
CA ILE A 180 5.66 12.58 -5.07
C ILE A 180 5.97 13.87 -4.31
N TYR A 181 6.89 13.82 -3.33
CA TYR A 181 7.31 15.01 -2.58
C TYR A 181 7.83 16.12 -3.50
N LYS A 182 8.63 15.78 -4.52
CA LYS A 182 9.11 16.74 -5.52
C LYS A 182 8.00 17.25 -6.42
N ALA A 183 7.09 16.39 -6.86
CA ALA A 183 5.97 16.74 -7.71
C ALA A 183 4.94 17.66 -7.02
N LEU A 184 4.80 17.54 -5.71
CA LEU A 184 3.89 18.39 -4.94
C LEU A 184 4.41 19.82 -4.81
N LYS A 185 3.53 20.80 -5.07
CA LYS A 185 3.76 22.24 -4.80
C LYS A 185 4.03 22.47 -3.31
N PRO A 186 4.60 23.63 -2.93
CA PRO A 186 4.58 24.07 -1.53
C PRO A 186 3.15 24.07 -0.98
N GLY A 187 2.94 23.43 0.17
CA GLY A 187 1.59 23.23 0.75
C GLY A 187 0.75 22.12 0.09
N GLY A 188 1.30 21.43 -0.92
CA GLY A 188 0.66 20.27 -1.53
C GLY A 188 0.53 19.10 -0.56
N LYS A 189 -0.45 18.25 -0.82
CA LYS A 189 -0.90 17.19 0.11
C LYS A 189 -0.92 15.82 -0.54
N ILE A 190 -0.81 14.77 0.31
CA ILE A 190 -1.15 13.40 -0.07
C ILE A 190 -2.45 13.01 0.63
N VAL A 191 -3.38 12.41 -0.09
CA VAL A 191 -4.49 11.66 0.48
C VAL A 191 -4.26 10.17 0.27
N LEU A 192 -4.35 9.40 1.35
CA LEU A 192 -4.38 7.95 1.32
C LEU A 192 -5.77 7.46 1.70
N LEU A 193 -6.36 6.67 0.83
CA LEU A 193 -7.51 5.82 1.11
C LEU A 193 -6.98 4.39 1.13
N GLU A 194 -6.95 3.76 2.32
CA GLU A 194 -6.39 2.42 2.50
C GLU A 194 -7.30 1.60 3.41
N TYR A 195 -7.49 0.32 3.12
CA TYR A 195 -8.29 -0.57 3.96
C TYR A 195 -7.72 -0.66 5.37
N ARG A 196 -8.61 -0.64 6.38
CA ARG A 196 -8.22 -0.59 7.80
C ARG A 196 -7.56 -1.87 8.25
N GLY A 197 -6.25 -1.80 8.52
CA GLY A 197 -5.47 -2.91 9.07
C GLY A 197 -5.79 -3.22 10.53
N GLU A 198 -6.31 -2.25 11.27
CA GLU A 198 -6.74 -2.39 12.67
C GLU A 198 -8.06 -3.17 12.81
N ASP A 199 -8.86 -3.24 11.74
CA ASP A 199 -10.18 -3.87 11.78
C ASP A 199 -10.14 -5.28 11.14
N PRO A 200 -10.26 -6.34 11.94
CA PRO A 200 -10.27 -7.70 11.43
C PRO A 200 -11.54 -8.05 10.65
N SER A 201 -12.63 -7.26 10.80
CA SER A 201 -13.89 -7.48 10.10
C SER A 201 -13.89 -6.98 8.66
N VAL A 202 -12.93 -6.13 8.27
CA VAL A 202 -12.76 -5.70 6.88
C VAL A 202 -12.38 -6.90 6.01
N PRO A 203 -13.22 -7.30 5.02
CA PRO A 203 -13.10 -8.55 4.27
C PRO A 203 -12.03 -8.48 3.16
N ILE A 204 -10.86 -7.97 3.50
CA ILE A 204 -9.71 -7.78 2.61
C ILE A 204 -8.53 -8.59 3.16
N LYS A 205 -7.72 -9.15 2.28
CA LYS A 205 -6.53 -9.93 2.64
C LYS A 205 -5.57 -9.12 3.52
N PRO A 206 -4.88 -9.74 4.50
CA PRO A 206 -4.08 -9.02 5.48
C PRO A 206 -3.03 -8.06 4.92
N LEU A 207 -2.31 -8.43 3.84
CA LEU A 207 -1.28 -7.56 3.25
C LEU A 207 -1.84 -6.41 2.42
N HIS A 208 -3.13 -6.48 2.04
CA HIS A 208 -3.83 -5.40 1.34
C HIS A 208 -4.55 -4.45 2.32
N LYS A 209 -4.25 -4.55 3.62
CA LYS A 209 -4.72 -3.64 4.67
C LYS A 209 -3.52 -3.03 5.38
N THR A 210 -3.62 -1.75 5.75
CA THR A 210 -2.52 -1.06 6.44
C THR A 210 -3.03 -0.30 7.66
N THR A 211 -2.27 -0.30 8.75
CA THR A 211 -2.62 0.46 9.96
C THR A 211 -2.19 1.93 9.84
N VAL A 212 -2.93 2.84 10.50
CA VAL A 212 -2.54 4.26 10.59
C VAL A 212 -1.15 4.41 11.20
N ALA A 213 -0.80 3.59 12.19
CA ALA A 213 0.51 3.62 12.82
C ALA A 213 1.63 3.29 11.85
N GLN A 214 1.43 2.30 10.96
CA GLN A 214 2.40 1.93 9.94
C GLN A 214 2.51 3.03 8.87
N LEU A 215 1.37 3.53 8.36
CA LEU A 215 1.35 4.63 7.39
C LEU A 215 2.07 5.87 7.93
N ASN A 216 1.79 6.28 9.17
CA ASN A 216 2.47 7.42 9.78
C ASN A 216 3.99 7.21 9.83
N ARG A 217 4.45 6.04 10.25
CA ARG A 217 5.89 5.72 10.31
C ARG A 217 6.56 5.87 8.95
N GLU A 218 5.92 5.31 7.90
CA GLU A 218 6.47 5.32 6.55
C GLU A 218 6.44 6.71 5.92
N LEU A 219 5.32 7.45 6.06
CA LEU A 219 5.20 8.79 5.50
C LEU A 219 6.06 9.83 6.24
N GLU A 220 6.14 9.75 7.57
CA GLU A 220 6.98 10.66 8.37
C GLU A 220 8.46 10.51 8.06
N ALA A 221 8.93 9.29 7.81
CA ALA A 221 10.30 9.02 7.38
C ALA A 221 10.62 9.63 6.00
N ASN A 222 9.60 9.91 5.19
CA ASN A 222 9.72 10.49 3.86
C ASN A 222 9.31 11.98 3.78
N GLY A 223 9.25 12.67 4.94
CA GLY A 223 9.05 14.13 4.97
C GLY A 223 7.59 14.59 4.95
N PHE A 224 6.65 13.70 5.23
CA PHE A 224 5.24 14.03 5.37
C PHE A 224 4.79 13.99 6.83
N LYS A 225 3.71 14.70 7.13
CA LYS A 225 3.09 14.71 8.45
C LYS A 225 1.58 14.57 8.31
N LEU A 226 0.99 13.66 9.09
CA LEU A 226 -0.47 13.54 9.17
C LEU A 226 -1.07 14.86 9.65
N SER A 227 -1.95 15.46 8.86
CA SER A 227 -2.66 16.70 9.17
C SER A 227 -4.15 16.50 9.42
N TYR A 228 -4.73 15.43 8.86
CA TYR A 228 -6.14 15.11 9.06
C TYR A 228 -6.38 13.60 8.93
N LYS A 229 -7.23 13.07 9.80
CA LYS A 229 -7.76 11.71 9.75
C LYS A 229 -9.28 11.77 9.90
N ALA A 230 -9.99 10.99 9.09
CA ALA A 230 -11.42 10.82 9.22
C ALA A 230 -11.83 9.34 9.15
N ASP A 231 -12.93 9.01 9.82
CA ASP A 231 -13.47 7.66 9.95
C ASP A 231 -14.89 7.54 9.33
N PHE A 232 -15.21 8.41 8.36
CA PHE A 232 -16.52 8.43 7.72
C PHE A 232 -16.70 7.36 6.64
N LEU A 233 -15.61 6.75 6.14
CA LEU A 233 -15.69 5.66 5.16
C LEU A 233 -15.97 4.33 5.86
N PRO A 234 -16.73 3.41 5.25
CA PRO A 234 -17.12 2.15 5.89
C PRO A 234 -15.93 1.26 6.27
N ILE A 235 -14.98 1.05 5.36
CA ILE A 235 -13.91 0.05 5.51
C ILE A 235 -12.49 0.61 5.29
N GLN A 236 -12.37 1.86 4.84
CA GLN A 236 -11.09 2.51 4.55
C GLN A 236 -10.78 3.62 5.55
N HIS A 237 -9.50 3.91 5.71
CA HIS A 237 -9.01 5.16 6.26
C HIS A 237 -9.17 6.28 5.23
N PHE A 238 -9.40 7.51 5.71
CA PHE A 238 -9.21 8.74 4.94
C PHE A 238 -8.14 9.56 5.65
N LEU A 239 -6.93 9.57 5.11
CA LEU A 239 -5.77 10.19 5.74
C LEU A 239 -5.19 11.27 4.83
N LEU A 240 -4.99 12.47 5.39
CA LEU A 240 -4.38 13.59 4.71
C LEU A 240 -3.01 13.89 5.32
N TYR A 241 -2.00 13.89 4.47
CA TYR A 241 -0.63 14.23 4.86
C TYR A 241 -0.16 15.49 4.15
N GLU A 242 0.62 16.32 4.84
CA GLU A 242 1.24 17.54 4.33
C GLU A 242 2.76 17.38 4.28
N LYS A 243 3.41 18.08 3.35
CA LYS A 243 4.88 18.21 3.34
C LYS A 243 5.32 18.89 4.64
N LYS A 244 6.40 18.35 5.26
CA LYS A 244 7.10 19.00 6.40
C LYS A 244 7.93 20.17 5.93
#